data_07b7611c90a73e002d693843ab532867
#
_entry.id   07b7611c90a73e002d693843ab532867
#
_cell.length_a   1.000
_cell.length_b   1.000
_cell.length_c   1.000
_cell.angle_alpha   90.00
_cell.angle_beta   90.00
_cell.angle_gamma   90.00
#
_symmetry.space_group_name_H-M   'P 1'
#
loop_
_entity.id
_entity.type
_entity.pdbx_description
1 polymer ?
#
loop_
_entity_poly.entity_id
_entity_poly.type
_entity_poly.pdbx_seq_one_letter_code
_entity_poly.pdbx_strand_id
1 'polypeptide(L)'
;MLGVLAIIGVLSVGAIAGYSKAMMKYKLNKHAEAVNMLINNSLMLKDKVISGTNMPNILEKTNSLPDGIYRSGSLYLYDRYFNVPMYIYWNTNPYDGTYGGIQFKFPASSEGREICRNIVIAAKENAANLWQVEVGKKDSLDETDEYYVGHLYGDAFCTKRNCLRDLDLDKIDKLCSPCVVGTCNIYTLWKK
;
A
#
# COMPACT_ATOMS: atom_id res chain seq x y z
N MET A 1 -19.11 -42.90 -23.93
CA MET A 1 -18.20 -42.53 -22.82
C MET A 1 -17.32 -41.29 -23.11
N LEU A 2 -16.83 -41.08 -24.31
CA LEU A 2 -16.00 -39.91 -24.68
C LEU A 2 -16.68 -38.54 -24.46
N GLY A 3 -17.99 -38.41 -24.71
CA GLY A 3 -18.69 -37.12 -24.54
C GLY A 3 -18.82 -36.62 -23.09
N VAL A 4 -18.93 -37.53 -22.13
CA VAL A 4 -19.07 -37.17 -20.71
C VAL A 4 -17.75 -36.64 -20.16
N LEU A 5 -16.60 -37.21 -20.58
CA LEU A 5 -15.27 -36.74 -20.17
C LEU A 5 -14.97 -35.34 -20.74
N ALA A 6 -15.42 -35.05 -21.96
CA ALA A 6 -15.24 -33.69 -22.55
C ALA A 6 -16.04 -32.63 -21.78
N ILE A 7 -17.28 -32.92 -21.40
CA ILE A 7 -18.12 -32.01 -20.60
C ILE A 7 -17.53 -31.75 -19.22
N ILE A 8 -17.05 -32.76 -18.54
CA ILE A 8 -16.40 -32.63 -17.22
C ILE A 8 -15.13 -31.82 -17.35
N GLY A 9 -14.33 -31.98 -18.41
CA GLY A 9 -13.12 -31.22 -18.67
C GLY A 9 -13.41 -29.73 -18.84
N VAL A 10 -14.41 -29.36 -19.62
CA VAL A 10 -14.80 -27.95 -19.85
C VAL A 10 -15.34 -27.29 -18.58
N LEU A 11 -16.18 -27.99 -17.84
CA LEU A 11 -16.73 -27.47 -16.56
C LEU A 11 -15.64 -27.27 -15.53
N SER A 12 -14.66 -28.20 -15.46
CA SER A 12 -13.54 -28.11 -14.51
C SER A 12 -12.64 -26.90 -14.80
N VAL A 13 -12.31 -26.64 -16.06
CA VAL A 13 -11.49 -25.47 -16.44
C VAL A 13 -12.21 -24.15 -16.13
N GLY A 14 -13.50 -24.07 -16.45
CA GLY A 14 -14.31 -22.88 -16.14
C GLY A 14 -14.45 -22.62 -14.64
N ALA A 15 -14.62 -23.67 -13.85
CA ALA A 15 -14.70 -23.55 -12.39
C ALA A 15 -13.39 -23.10 -11.76
N ILE A 16 -12.24 -23.61 -12.22
CA ILE A 16 -10.91 -23.21 -11.72
C ILE A 16 -10.63 -21.73 -12.05
N ALA A 17 -10.92 -21.30 -13.28
CA ALA A 17 -10.72 -19.90 -13.68
C ALA A 17 -11.61 -18.93 -12.87
N GLY A 18 -12.88 -19.31 -12.65
CA GLY A 18 -13.81 -18.56 -11.82
C GLY A 18 -13.36 -18.45 -10.36
N TYR A 19 -12.91 -19.57 -9.79
CA TYR A 19 -12.38 -19.62 -8.42
C TYR A 19 -11.13 -18.74 -8.25
N SER A 20 -10.18 -18.83 -9.19
CA SER A 20 -8.95 -18.04 -9.15
C SER A 20 -9.25 -16.52 -9.17
N LYS A 21 -10.19 -16.09 -10.02
CA LYS A 21 -10.62 -14.69 -10.11
C LYS A 21 -11.32 -14.22 -8.82
N ALA A 22 -12.20 -15.06 -8.27
CA ALA A 22 -12.87 -14.76 -7.01
C ALA A 22 -11.89 -14.66 -5.84
N MET A 23 -10.93 -15.58 -5.77
CA MET A 23 -9.89 -15.58 -4.74
C MET A 23 -8.97 -14.34 -4.86
N MET A 24 -8.60 -13.94 -6.07
CA MET A 24 -7.82 -12.72 -6.28
C MET A 24 -8.60 -11.49 -5.78
N LYS A 25 -9.87 -11.36 -6.14
CA LYS A 25 -10.71 -10.26 -5.67
C LYS A 25 -10.87 -10.25 -4.14
N TYR A 26 -11.02 -11.43 -3.52
CA TYR A 26 -11.05 -11.55 -2.07
C TYR A 26 -9.75 -11.05 -1.43
N LYS A 27 -8.59 -11.48 -1.94
CA LYS A 27 -7.27 -11.03 -1.45
C LYS A 27 -7.09 -9.53 -1.59
N LEU A 28 -7.47 -8.94 -2.72
CA LEU A 28 -7.39 -7.50 -2.95
C LEU A 28 -8.26 -6.71 -1.98
N ASN A 29 -9.48 -7.16 -1.73
CA ASN A 29 -10.36 -6.52 -0.75
C ASN A 29 -9.79 -6.59 0.66
N LYS A 30 -9.28 -7.75 1.06
CA LYS A 30 -8.67 -7.93 2.39
C LYS A 30 -7.38 -7.12 2.56
N HIS A 31 -6.58 -7.02 1.52
CA HIS A 31 -5.41 -6.13 1.50
C HIS A 31 -5.83 -4.66 1.66
N ALA A 32 -6.86 -4.20 0.93
CA ALA A 32 -7.36 -2.84 1.05
C ALA A 32 -7.83 -2.51 2.47
N GLU A 33 -8.62 -3.40 3.09
CA GLU A 33 -9.07 -3.27 4.49
C GLU A 33 -7.88 -3.17 5.44
N ALA A 34 -6.92 -4.11 5.33
CA ALA A 34 -5.76 -4.16 6.21
C ALA A 34 -4.86 -2.92 6.09
N VAL A 35 -4.61 -2.45 4.87
CA VAL A 35 -3.81 -1.23 4.61
C VAL A 35 -4.49 0.01 5.16
N ASN A 36 -5.80 0.17 4.93
CA ASN A 36 -6.55 1.30 5.46
C ASN A 36 -6.52 1.33 7.00
N MET A 37 -6.76 0.20 7.65
CA MET A 37 -6.67 0.08 9.10
C MET A 37 -5.25 0.35 9.61
N LEU A 38 -4.19 -0.09 8.90
CA LEU A 38 -2.81 0.16 9.30
C LEU A 38 -2.47 1.65 9.25
N ILE A 39 -2.88 2.35 8.18
CA ILE A 39 -2.70 3.81 8.06
C ILE A 39 -3.42 4.51 9.21
N ASN A 40 -4.70 4.19 9.45
CA ASN A 40 -5.49 4.78 10.52
C ASN A 40 -4.86 4.56 11.90
N ASN A 41 -4.49 3.33 12.24
CA ASN A 41 -3.90 2.99 13.54
C ASN A 41 -2.54 3.68 13.73
N SER A 42 -1.74 3.81 12.66
CA SER A 42 -0.49 4.56 12.71
C SER A 42 -0.71 6.05 12.95
N LEU A 43 -1.72 6.64 12.30
CA LEU A 43 -2.10 8.04 12.48
C LEU A 43 -2.62 8.32 13.91
N MET A 44 -3.38 7.41 14.51
CA MET A 44 -3.83 7.54 15.90
C MET A 44 -2.68 7.55 16.91
N LEU A 45 -1.56 6.96 16.57
CA LEU A 45 -0.36 6.90 17.41
C LEU A 45 0.65 8.02 17.11
N LYS A 46 0.45 8.81 16.06
CA LYS A 46 1.44 9.79 15.57
C LYS A 46 1.91 10.78 16.65
N ASP A 47 1.01 11.24 17.51
CA ASP A 47 1.31 12.23 18.56
C ASP A 47 1.85 11.60 19.84
N LYS A 48 1.81 10.27 19.96
CA LYS A 48 2.24 9.50 21.14
C LYS A 48 3.64 8.92 21.01
N VAL A 49 4.26 9.04 19.83
CA VAL A 49 5.58 8.48 19.56
C VAL A 49 6.60 9.58 19.27
N ILE A 50 7.87 9.26 19.52
CA ILE A 50 9.01 10.14 19.26
C ILE A 50 9.88 9.57 18.15
N SER A 51 10.77 10.41 17.60
CA SER A 51 11.74 9.96 16.59
C SER A 51 12.55 8.75 17.09
N GLY A 52 12.78 7.79 16.22
CA GLY A 52 13.47 6.53 16.55
C GLY A 52 12.60 5.46 17.20
N THR A 53 11.31 5.74 17.43
CA THR A 53 10.39 4.73 18.00
C THR A 53 10.15 3.59 17.01
N ASN A 54 10.22 2.35 17.51
CA ASN A 54 9.87 1.15 16.74
C ASN A 54 8.33 1.00 16.68
N MET A 55 7.72 1.64 15.69
CA MET A 55 6.26 1.63 15.47
C MET A 55 5.68 0.22 15.31
N PRO A 56 6.28 -0.69 14.52
CA PRO A 56 5.79 -2.07 14.44
C PRO A 56 5.65 -2.76 15.79
N ASN A 57 6.61 -2.54 16.71
CA ASN A 57 6.55 -3.11 18.05
C ASN A 57 5.43 -2.48 18.91
N ILE A 58 5.17 -1.19 18.75
CA ILE A 58 4.07 -0.52 19.47
C ILE A 58 2.72 -1.03 18.97
N LEU A 59 2.51 -1.05 17.65
CA LEU A 59 1.28 -1.56 17.04
C LEU A 59 0.97 -2.99 17.49
N GLU A 60 2.00 -3.85 17.56
CA GLU A 60 1.85 -5.22 18.04
C GLU A 60 1.47 -5.27 19.54
N LYS A 61 2.22 -4.55 20.39
CA LYS A 61 1.97 -4.53 21.85
C LYS A 61 0.64 -3.91 22.24
N THR A 62 0.14 -2.97 21.46
CA THR A 62 -1.17 -2.32 21.70
C THR A 62 -2.33 -3.06 21.01
N ASN A 63 -2.07 -4.23 20.42
CA ASN A 63 -3.03 -4.99 19.63
C ASN A 63 -3.70 -4.14 18.52
N SER A 64 -2.92 -3.26 17.93
CA SER A 64 -3.36 -2.33 16.87
C SER A 64 -2.90 -2.75 15.47
N LEU A 65 -2.28 -3.94 15.33
CA LEU A 65 -2.03 -4.54 14.03
C LEU A 65 -3.34 -5.04 13.43
N PRO A 66 -3.68 -4.64 12.20
CA PRO A 66 -4.87 -5.15 11.52
C PRO A 66 -4.78 -6.65 11.23
N ASP A 67 -5.93 -7.30 11.14
CA ASP A 67 -6.00 -8.65 10.58
C ASP A 67 -5.37 -8.69 9.19
N GLY A 68 -4.55 -9.71 8.95
CA GLY A 68 -3.82 -9.83 7.69
C GLY A 68 -2.47 -9.12 7.66
N ILE A 69 -2.12 -8.32 8.67
CA ILE A 69 -0.78 -7.74 8.84
C ILE A 69 -0.06 -8.49 9.95
N TYR A 70 1.19 -8.83 9.71
CA TYR A 70 2.05 -9.48 10.70
C TYR A 70 3.44 -8.87 10.69
N ARG A 71 4.11 -8.95 11.83
CA ARG A 71 5.49 -8.49 11.99
C ARG A 71 6.46 -9.59 11.62
N SER A 72 7.50 -9.22 10.87
CA SER A 72 8.64 -10.09 10.59
C SER A 72 9.94 -9.32 10.88
N GLY A 73 10.67 -9.80 11.88
CA GLY A 73 11.86 -9.11 12.38
C GLY A 73 11.52 -7.86 13.22
N SER A 74 12.47 -6.93 13.32
CA SER A 74 12.36 -5.76 14.21
C SER A 74 11.62 -4.58 13.58
N LEU A 75 11.72 -4.38 12.26
CA LEU A 75 11.34 -3.14 11.59
C LEU A 75 10.28 -3.28 10.52
N TYR A 76 10.01 -4.50 10.06
CA TYR A 76 9.13 -4.74 8.93
C TYR A 76 7.82 -5.40 9.35
N LEU A 77 6.75 -4.93 8.71
CA LEU A 77 5.45 -5.59 8.66
C LEU A 77 5.25 -6.18 7.27
N TYR A 78 4.40 -7.20 7.19
CA TYR A 78 4.02 -7.82 5.92
C TYR A 78 2.53 -8.07 5.88
N ASP A 79 1.90 -7.91 4.73
CA ASP A 79 0.56 -8.41 4.53
C ASP A 79 0.57 -9.89 4.14
N ARG A 80 -0.45 -10.64 4.57
CA ARG A 80 -0.57 -12.09 4.32
C ARG A 80 -1.07 -12.43 2.92
N TYR A 81 -1.60 -11.45 2.20
CA TYR A 81 -2.29 -11.69 0.94
C TYR A 81 -1.35 -11.63 -0.26
N PHE A 82 -0.42 -10.67 -0.24
CA PHE A 82 0.54 -10.41 -1.32
C PHE A 82 1.99 -10.36 -0.83
N ASN A 83 2.20 -10.57 0.47
CA ASN A 83 3.51 -10.51 1.11
C ASN A 83 4.26 -9.17 0.86
N VAL A 84 3.51 -8.07 0.82
CA VAL A 84 4.07 -6.72 0.65
C VAL A 84 4.81 -6.32 1.91
N PRO A 85 6.13 -6.06 1.85
CA PRO A 85 6.86 -5.49 2.97
C PRO A 85 6.45 -4.04 3.19
N MET A 86 6.27 -3.69 4.46
CA MET A 86 5.92 -2.36 4.92
C MET A 86 6.92 -1.92 5.99
N TYR A 87 7.50 -0.75 5.84
CA TYR A 87 8.41 -0.16 6.80
C TYR A 87 7.78 1.10 7.38
N ILE A 88 7.54 1.11 8.69
CA ILE A 88 6.99 2.28 9.40
C ILE A 88 8.12 2.98 10.12
N TYR A 89 8.26 4.27 9.87
CA TYR A 89 9.37 5.07 10.40
C TYR A 89 8.93 6.43 10.92
N TRP A 90 9.76 6.99 11.77
CA TRP A 90 9.73 8.39 12.18
C TRP A 90 11.08 9.01 11.87
N ASN A 91 11.06 10.18 11.30
CA ASN A 91 12.25 10.92 10.96
C ASN A 91 12.11 12.37 11.40
N THR A 92 13.25 13.01 11.68
CA THR A 92 13.32 14.45 11.95
C THR A 92 14.28 15.05 10.93
N ASN A 93 13.74 15.89 10.08
CA ASN A 93 14.49 16.60 9.04
C ASN A 93 14.55 18.08 9.42
N PRO A 94 15.73 18.73 9.38
CA PRO A 94 15.85 20.16 9.71
C PRO A 94 15.01 21.08 8.81
N TYR A 95 14.66 20.65 7.61
CA TYR A 95 13.88 21.45 6.65
C TYR A 95 12.37 21.16 6.74
N ASP A 96 11.98 19.93 7.00
CA ASP A 96 10.57 19.48 6.97
C ASP A 96 9.96 19.24 8.35
N GLY A 97 10.78 19.31 9.41
CA GLY A 97 10.36 18.99 10.76
C GLY A 97 10.27 17.50 11.03
N THR A 98 9.52 17.12 12.07
CA THR A 98 9.29 15.71 12.40
C THR A 98 8.13 15.16 11.59
N TYR A 99 8.38 14.09 10.86
CA TYR A 99 7.37 13.36 10.10
C TYR A 99 7.49 11.86 10.30
N GLY A 100 6.41 11.16 10.10
CA GLY A 100 6.36 9.71 10.07
C GLY A 100 5.76 9.22 8.76
N GLY A 101 5.92 7.95 8.50
CA GLY A 101 5.36 7.37 7.29
C GLY A 101 5.39 5.86 7.25
N ILE A 102 4.64 5.32 6.30
CA ILE A 102 4.70 3.92 5.91
C ILE A 102 5.23 3.86 4.49
N GLN A 103 6.31 3.14 4.30
CA GLN A 103 6.81 2.75 2.99
C GLN A 103 6.28 1.36 2.66
N PHE A 104 5.64 1.23 1.52
CA PHE A 104 5.24 -0.03 0.89
C PHE A 104 6.18 -0.28 -0.28
N LYS A 105 6.84 -1.42 -0.29
CA LYS A 105 7.77 -1.78 -1.37
C LYS A 105 7.40 -3.17 -1.89
N PHE A 106 7.12 -3.27 -3.18
CA PHE A 106 6.70 -4.53 -3.79
C PHE A 106 7.16 -4.65 -5.25
N PRO A 107 7.37 -5.88 -5.75
CA PRO A 107 7.68 -6.08 -7.14
C PRO A 107 6.50 -5.66 -8.02
N ALA A 108 6.80 -4.99 -9.11
CA ALA A 108 5.80 -4.61 -10.08
C ALA A 108 5.27 -5.84 -10.82
N SER A 109 3.95 -5.91 -10.98
CA SER A 109 3.20 -6.97 -11.63
C SER A 109 1.79 -6.48 -11.95
N SER A 110 0.96 -7.31 -12.57
CA SER A 110 -0.47 -7.02 -12.71
C SER A 110 -1.15 -6.81 -11.35
N GLU A 111 -0.78 -7.62 -10.36
CA GLU A 111 -1.22 -7.48 -8.97
C GLU A 111 -0.63 -6.22 -8.33
N GLY A 112 0.62 -5.87 -8.64
CA GLY A 112 1.30 -4.67 -8.15
C GLY A 112 0.54 -3.39 -8.46
N ARG A 113 -0.06 -3.28 -9.65
CA ARG A 113 -0.93 -2.16 -10.00
C ARG A 113 -2.17 -2.08 -9.11
N GLU A 114 -2.82 -3.21 -8.82
CA GLU A 114 -3.99 -3.26 -7.94
C GLU A 114 -3.62 -3.00 -6.47
N ILE A 115 -2.46 -3.50 -6.03
CA ILE A 115 -1.89 -3.19 -4.71
C ILE A 115 -1.66 -1.69 -4.57
N CYS A 116 -1.03 -1.04 -5.57
CA CYS A 116 -0.84 0.41 -5.61
C CYS A 116 -2.17 1.15 -5.49
N ARG A 117 -3.18 0.76 -6.26
CA ARG A 117 -4.52 1.38 -6.21
C ARG A 117 -5.12 1.29 -4.82
N ASN A 118 -5.05 0.13 -4.17
CA ASN A 118 -5.55 -0.05 -2.81
C ASN A 118 -4.86 0.89 -1.82
N ILE A 119 -3.53 1.02 -1.90
CA ILE A 119 -2.76 1.90 -1.02
C ILE A 119 -3.12 3.37 -1.25
N VAL A 120 -3.22 3.81 -2.51
CA VAL A 120 -3.56 5.19 -2.86
C VAL A 120 -5.01 5.52 -2.48
N ILE A 121 -5.96 4.58 -2.62
CA ILE A 121 -7.35 4.75 -2.18
C ILE A 121 -7.40 4.88 -0.65
N ALA A 122 -6.73 4.00 0.08
CA ALA A 122 -6.65 4.09 1.55
C ALA A 122 -6.03 5.41 2.01
N ALA A 123 -4.99 5.89 1.32
CA ALA A 123 -4.40 7.19 1.59
C ALA A 123 -5.37 8.35 1.29
N LYS A 124 -6.15 8.28 0.21
CA LYS A 124 -7.19 9.27 -0.10
C LYS A 124 -8.26 9.33 0.98
N GLU A 125 -8.71 8.20 1.51
CA GLU A 125 -9.68 8.13 2.61
C GLU A 125 -9.13 8.77 3.89
N ASN A 126 -7.81 8.85 4.05
CA ASN A 126 -7.09 9.46 5.17
C ASN A 126 -6.50 10.84 4.84
N ALA A 127 -6.89 11.48 3.74
CA ALA A 127 -6.28 12.71 3.22
C ALA A 127 -6.23 13.86 4.24
N ALA A 128 -7.22 13.96 5.13
CA ALA A 128 -7.26 14.99 6.18
C ALA A 128 -6.09 14.90 7.18
N ASN A 129 -5.53 13.70 7.38
CA ASN A 129 -4.49 13.42 8.38
C ASN A 129 -3.10 13.19 7.78
N LEU A 130 -3.02 13.03 6.48
CA LEU A 130 -1.76 12.85 5.77
C LEU A 130 -1.15 14.19 5.36
N TRP A 131 0.16 14.22 5.31
CA TRP A 131 0.91 15.31 4.71
C TRP A 131 1.05 15.10 3.21
N GLN A 132 1.54 13.91 2.83
CA GLN A 132 1.91 13.62 1.45
C GLN A 132 1.84 12.13 1.16
N VAL A 133 1.54 11.79 -0.10
CA VAL A 133 1.74 10.46 -0.66
C VAL A 133 2.67 10.57 -1.85
N GLU A 134 3.65 9.70 -1.89
CA GLU A 134 4.61 9.61 -2.98
C GLU A 134 4.50 8.24 -3.62
N VAL A 135 4.42 8.20 -4.94
CA VAL A 135 4.48 6.98 -5.72
C VAL A 135 5.75 7.01 -6.53
N GLY A 136 6.67 6.12 -6.21
CA GLY A 136 7.96 5.95 -6.86
C GLY A 136 8.04 4.62 -7.59
N LYS A 137 8.87 4.59 -8.63
CA LYS A 137 9.23 3.40 -9.40
C LYS A 137 10.74 3.27 -9.46
N LYS A 138 11.22 2.03 -9.35
CA LYS A 138 12.61 1.68 -9.57
C LYS A 138 12.69 0.65 -10.69
N ASP A 139 13.40 0.96 -11.76
CA ASP A 139 13.40 0.12 -12.97
C ASP A 139 14.28 -1.13 -12.81
N SER A 140 15.33 -1.08 -11.99
CA SER A 140 16.15 -2.25 -11.66
C SER A 140 16.50 -2.32 -10.17
N LEU A 141 16.94 -3.49 -9.70
CA LEU A 141 17.38 -3.67 -8.32
C LEU A 141 18.70 -2.94 -8.02
N ASP A 142 19.49 -2.64 -9.04
CA ASP A 142 20.83 -2.04 -8.92
C ASP A 142 20.83 -0.52 -9.18
N GLU A 143 19.72 0.07 -9.62
CA GLU A 143 19.64 1.51 -9.81
C GLU A 143 19.50 2.24 -8.48
N THR A 144 20.37 3.21 -8.26
CA THR A 144 20.35 4.08 -7.07
C THR A 144 19.23 5.12 -7.15
N ASP A 145 18.75 5.42 -8.36
CA ASP A 145 17.78 6.47 -8.59
C ASP A 145 16.35 5.92 -8.58
N GLU A 146 15.55 6.40 -7.64
CA GLU A 146 14.12 6.17 -7.54
C GLU A 146 13.39 7.31 -8.28
N TYR A 147 12.62 6.96 -9.31
CA TYR A 147 11.80 7.94 -10.03
C TYR A 147 10.45 8.10 -9.34
N TYR A 148 10.16 9.30 -8.85
CA TYR A 148 8.84 9.63 -8.34
C TYR A 148 7.88 9.91 -9.47
N VAL A 149 6.84 9.09 -9.57
CA VAL A 149 5.79 9.23 -10.61
C VAL A 149 4.78 10.29 -10.21
N GLY A 150 4.56 10.50 -8.91
CA GLY A 150 3.63 11.50 -8.42
C GLY A 150 3.80 11.81 -6.94
N HIS A 151 3.63 13.10 -6.64
CA HIS A 151 3.49 13.62 -5.29
C HIS A 151 2.07 14.15 -5.12
N LEU A 152 1.38 13.67 -4.10
CA LEU A 152 0.01 14.04 -3.77
C LEU A 152 -0.03 14.55 -2.34
N TYR A 153 -0.77 15.61 -2.11
CA TYR A 153 -0.79 16.28 -0.81
C TYR A 153 -2.12 16.06 -0.09
N GLY A 154 -2.04 15.85 1.22
CA GLY A 154 -3.20 15.79 2.10
C GLY A 154 -3.90 17.15 2.20
N ASP A 155 -5.11 17.16 2.74
CA ASP A 155 -6.02 18.31 2.69
C ASP A 155 -5.44 19.59 3.30
N ALA A 156 -4.74 19.47 4.42
CA ALA A 156 -4.12 20.60 5.11
C ALA A 156 -2.92 21.20 4.34
N PHE A 157 -2.32 20.46 3.43
CA PHE A 157 -1.10 20.82 2.71
C PHE A 157 -1.32 21.05 1.21
N CYS A 158 -2.56 20.85 0.77
CA CYS A 158 -2.98 20.91 -0.61
C CYS A 158 -3.34 22.33 -1.05
N THR A 159 -2.36 23.25 -1.10
CA THR A 159 -2.56 24.60 -1.60
C THR A 159 -1.90 24.72 -2.95
N LYS A 160 -2.66 24.81 -4.04
CA LYS A 160 -2.18 24.92 -5.44
C LYS A 160 -1.30 23.72 -5.88
N ARG A 161 -1.52 22.53 -5.34
CA ARG A 161 -0.77 21.30 -5.61
C ARG A 161 -1.73 20.16 -5.96
N ASN A 162 -1.19 19.01 -6.34
CA ASN A 162 -1.99 17.81 -6.58
C ASN A 162 -2.56 17.29 -5.26
N CYS A 163 -3.86 17.34 -5.10
CA CYS A 163 -4.56 16.95 -3.87
C CYS A 163 -4.98 15.50 -3.89
N LEU A 164 -4.81 14.82 -2.76
CA LEU A 164 -5.31 13.44 -2.59
C LEU A 164 -6.83 13.35 -2.78
N ARG A 165 -7.58 14.32 -2.24
CA ARG A 165 -9.06 14.36 -2.34
C ARG A 165 -9.57 14.47 -3.78
N ASP A 166 -8.80 15.09 -4.68
CA ASP A 166 -9.20 15.37 -6.07
C ASP A 166 -8.89 14.19 -7.02
N LEU A 167 -8.38 13.08 -6.49
CA LEU A 167 -8.15 11.88 -7.27
C LEU A 167 -9.48 11.19 -7.58
N ASP A 168 -9.73 10.96 -8.84
CA ASP A 168 -10.71 10.00 -9.35
C ASP A 168 -10.04 8.66 -9.69
N LEU A 169 -10.82 7.66 -10.04
CA LEU A 169 -10.31 6.33 -10.36
C LEU A 169 -9.36 6.33 -11.57
N ASP A 170 -9.61 7.18 -12.55
CA ASP A 170 -8.75 7.28 -13.75
C ASP A 170 -7.37 7.85 -13.42
N LYS A 171 -7.33 8.88 -12.56
CA LYS A 171 -6.06 9.45 -12.08
C LYS A 171 -5.28 8.45 -11.22
N ILE A 172 -5.97 7.71 -10.33
CA ILE A 172 -5.35 6.66 -9.53
C ILE A 172 -4.78 5.58 -10.44
N ASP A 173 -5.51 5.17 -11.46
CA ASP A 173 -5.09 4.15 -12.40
C ASP A 173 -3.85 4.58 -13.19
N LYS A 174 -3.82 5.83 -13.65
CA LYS A 174 -2.65 6.42 -14.32
C LYS A 174 -1.44 6.50 -13.38
N LEU A 175 -1.65 6.90 -12.14
CA LEU A 175 -0.60 6.98 -11.11
C LEU A 175 0.02 5.61 -10.83
N CYS A 176 -0.79 4.56 -10.80
CA CYS A 176 -0.36 3.19 -10.52
C CYS A 176 0.07 2.40 -11.77
N SER A 177 -0.11 2.95 -12.97
CA SER A 177 0.24 2.25 -14.21
C SER A 177 1.72 1.87 -14.31
N PRO A 178 2.70 2.61 -13.77
CA PRO A 178 4.10 2.21 -13.77
C PRO A 178 4.42 1.03 -12.86
N CYS A 179 3.55 0.67 -11.91
CA CYS A 179 3.76 -0.45 -10.99
C CYS A 179 3.58 -1.84 -11.63
N VAL A 180 3.70 -1.96 -12.94
CA VAL A 180 3.64 -3.23 -13.69
C VAL A 180 5.02 -3.76 -14.06
N VAL A 181 6.08 -2.95 -13.98
CA VAL A 181 7.47 -3.32 -14.30
C VAL A 181 8.41 -2.76 -13.23
N GLY A 182 9.40 -3.54 -12.82
CA GLY A 182 10.41 -3.15 -11.83
C GLY A 182 9.94 -3.32 -10.38
N THR A 183 10.23 -2.34 -9.53
CA THR A 183 9.81 -2.28 -8.14
C THR A 183 9.00 -1.02 -7.92
N CYS A 184 7.85 -1.15 -7.27
CA CYS A 184 7.03 -0.02 -6.87
C CYS A 184 7.28 0.32 -5.40
N ASN A 185 7.45 1.60 -5.10
CA ASN A 185 7.56 2.14 -3.76
C ASN A 185 6.45 3.19 -3.56
N ILE A 186 5.71 3.05 -2.48
CA ILE A 186 4.69 4.04 -2.11
C ILE A 186 4.96 4.48 -0.69
N TYR A 187 4.96 5.79 -0.48
CA TYR A 187 5.12 6.39 0.83
C TYR A 187 3.83 7.11 1.21
N THR A 188 3.29 6.81 2.36
CA THR A 188 2.21 7.58 2.98
C THR A 188 2.79 8.32 4.18
N LEU A 189 2.84 9.63 4.11
CA LEU A 189 3.57 10.48 5.04
C LEU A 189 2.60 11.35 5.85
N TRP A 190 2.91 11.55 7.14
CA TRP A 190 2.20 12.49 8.02
C TRP A 190 3.20 13.36 8.78
N LYS A 191 2.80 14.57 9.14
CA LYS A 191 3.55 15.48 10.01
C LYS A 191 3.03 15.42 11.44
N LYS A 192 3.95 15.67 12.36
CA LYS A 192 3.63 15.92 13.77
C LYS A 192 3.29 17.39 13.97
#